data_fccef8fa54e87d82fe62e05e35e6b4d0
#
_entry.id   fccef8fa54e87d82fe62e05e35e6b4d0
#
_cell.length_a   1.000
_cell.length_b   1.000
_cell.length_c   1.000
_cell.angle_alpha   90.00
_cell.angle_beta   90.00
_cell.angle_gamma   90.00
#
_symmetry.space_group_name_H-M   'P 1'
#
loop_
_entity.id
_entity.type
_entity.pdbx_description
1 polymer ?
#
loop_
_entity_poly.entity_id
_entity_poly.type
_entity_poly.pdbx_seq_one_letter_code
_entity_poly.pdbx_strand_id
1 'polypeptide(L)'
;MRAVVLAFKAHSFTGRDGKKVEGFNVCFGVEASGWTGMKALEDNEHKCKMVFVSNERLNAIDAKMECGAEFDIEFKPGTYHLASIE
;
A
#
# COMPACT_ATOMS: atom_id res chain seq x y z
N MET A 1 -2.66 -10.11 4.08
CA MET A 1 -3.69 -9.50 4.94
C MET A 1 -4.64 -8.66 4.11
N ARG A 2 -5.88 -8.61 4.50
CA ARG A 2 -6.87 -7.77 3.83
C ARG A 2 -6.71 -6.32 4.26
N ALA A 3 -6.60 -5.40 3.30
CA ALA A 3 -6.39 -4.00 3.58
C ALA A 3 -7.29 -3.12 2.73
N VAL A 4 -7.62 -1.94 3.25
CA VAL A 4 -8.42 -0.93 2.54
C VAL A 4 -7.59 0.33 2.35
N VAL A 5 -7.76 0.99 1.21
CA VAL A 5 -7.09 2.27 0.93
C VAL A 5 -7.78 3.37 1.72
N LEU A 6 -7.04 3.99 2.66
CA LEU A 6 -7.53 5.13 3.45
C LEU A 6 -7.21 6.46 2.77
N ALA A 7 -6.01 6.56 2.20
CA ALA A 7 -5.53 7.74 1.51
C ALA A 7 -4.40 7.35 0.56
N PHE A 8 -4.19 8.12 -0.48
CA PHE A 8 -3.08 7.91 -1.41
C PHE A 8 -2.69 9.21 -2.11
N LYS A 9 -1.49 9.22 -2.64
CA LYS A 9 -1.04 10.30 -3.52
C LYS A 9 -0.10 9.75 -4.58
N ALA A 10 -0.12 10.35 -5.77
CA ALA A 10 0.79 9.98 -6.83
C ALA A 10 2.25 10.20 -6.40
N HIS A 11 3.11 9.27 -6.76
CA HIS A 11 4.53 9.31 -6.45
C HIS A 11 5.32 8.67 -7.58
N SER A 12 6.46 9.26 -7.91
CA SER A 12 7.37 8.70 -8.89
C SER A 12 8.81 8.88 -8.44
N PHE A 13 9.67 7.98 -8.86
CA PHE A 13 11.10 8.06 -8.58
C PHE A 13 11.87 7.35 -9.70
N THR A 14 13.18 7.59 -9.75
CA THR A 14 14.07 6.89 -10.69
C THR A 14 14.70 5.72 -9.97
N GLY A 15 14.52 4.52 -10.53
CA GLY A 15 15.13 3.30 -10.00
C GLY A 15 16.65 3.25 -10.26
N ARG A 16 17.31 2.25 -9.68
CA ARG A 16 18.75 2.06 -9.82
C ARG A 16 19.18 1.80 -11.26
N ASP A 17 18.31 1.24 -12.07
CA ASP A 17 18.52 0.98 -13.49
C ASP A 17 18.33 2.22 -14.37
N GLY A 18 18.07 3.39 -13.78
CA GLY A 18 17.79 4.63 -14.50
C GLY A 18 16.38 4.76 -15.05
N LYS A 19 15.51 3.77 -14.82
CA LYS A 19 14.13 3.81 -15.28
C LYS A 19 13.25 4.51 -14.28
N LYS A 20 12.31 5.30 -14.79
CA LYS A 20 11.30 5.96 -13.97
C LYS A 20 10.25 4.95 -13.51
N VAL A 21 9.99 4.94 -12.21
CA VAL A 21 8.94 4.14 -11.60
C VAL A 21 7.82 5.06 -11.15
N GLU A 22 6.61 4.80 -11.59
CA GLU A 22 5.43 5.57 -11.24
C GLU A 22 4.43 4.73 -10.47
N GLY A 23 3.73 5.34 -9.54
CA GLY A 23 2.73 4.69 -8.73
C GLY A 23 2.15 5.62 -7.68
N PHE A 24 1.84 5.04 -6.54
CA PHE A 24 1.22 5.78 -5.45
C PHE A 24 1.86 5.43 -4.12
N ASN A 25 1.97 6.42 -3.25
CA ASN A 25 2.17 6.20 -1.83
C ASN A 25 0.80 6.04 -1.20
N VAL A 26 0.58 4.93 -0.53
CA VAL A 26 -0.75 4.53 -0.05
C VAL A 26 -0.72 4.33 1.45
N CYS A 27 -1.73 4.87 2.12
CA CYS A 27 -1.99 4.61 3.52
C CYS A 27 -3.09 3.54 3.58
N PHE A 28 -2.73 2.35 4.05
CA PHE A 28 -3.68 1.25 4.21
C PHE A 28 -4.23 1.16 5.62
N GLY A 29 -5.50 0.80 5.71
CA GLY A 29 -6.11 0.38 6.96
C GLY A 29 -6.36 -1.12 6.95
N VAL A 30 -6.27 -1.74 8.12
CA VAL A 30 -6.54 -3.17 8.30
C VAL A 30 -7.58 -3.38 9.38
N GLU A 31 -8.29 -4.50 9.31
CA GLU A 31 -9.24 -4.85 10.36
C GLU A 31 -8.49 -5.10 11.67
N ALA A 32 -8.89 -4.37 12.71
CA ALA A 32 -8.27 -4.50 14.01
C ALA A 32 -8.88 -5.69 14.78
N SER A 33 -8.02 -6.59 15.23
CA SER A 33 -8.44 -7.76 16.00
C SER A 33 -9.12 -7.32 17.31
N GLY A 34 -10.35 -7.80 17.54
CA GLY A 34 -11.11 -7.49 18.74
C GLY A 34 -11.74 -6.09 18.77
N TRP A 35 -11.61 -5.30 17.71
CA TRP A 35 -12.18 -3.95 17.59
C TRP A 35 -13.13 -3.89 16.40
N THR A 36 -14.10 -3.00 16.50
CA THR A 36 -14.96 -2.70 15.35
C THR A 36 -14.33 -1.57 14.56
N GLY A 37 -14.09 -1.82 13.27
CA GLY A 37 -13.55 -0.82 12.35
C GLY A 37 -12.14 -1.13 11.87
N MET A 38 -11.56 -0.16 11.16
CA MET A 38 -10.24 -0.27 10.56
C MET A 38 -9.20 0.47 11.38
N LYS A 39 -8.00 -0.07 11.38
CA LYS A 39 -6.83 0.55 11.99
C LYS A 39 -5.84 0.89 10.87
N ALA A 40 -5.30 2.10 10.88
CA ALA A 40 -4.22 2.46 9.95
C ALA A 40 -2.97 1.63 10.25
N LEU A 41 -2.25 1.25 9.20
CA LEU A 41 -0.92 0.67 9.36
C LEU A 41 0.00 1.76 9.91
N GLU A 42 0.51 1.55 11.10
CA GLU A 42 1.28 2.54 11.83
C GLU A 42 2.74 2.15 11.94
N ASP A 43 3.60 3.15 11.95
CA ASP A 43 4.99 2.98 12.36
C ASP A 43 5.11 3.16 13.88
N ASN A 44 6.35 3.13 14.40
CA ASN A 44 6.61 3.24 15.84
C ASN A 44 6.21 4.58 16.44
N GLU A 45 5.88 5.58 15.63
CA GLU A 45 5.46 6.91 16.05
C GLU A 45 3.96 7.14 15.93
N HIS A 46 3.20 6.09 15.66
CA HIS A 46 1.75 6.14 15.45
C HIS A 46 1.33 6.93 14.20
N LYS A 47 2.23 7.05 13.23
CA LYS A 47 1.91 7.63 11.92
C LYS A 47 1.54 6.52 10.95
N CYS A 48 0.63 6.81 10.04
CA CYS A 48 0.30 5.85 8.98
C CYS A 48 1.55 5.56 8.16
N LYS A 49 1.90 4.28 8.03
CA LYS A 49 3.04 3.88 7.22
C LYS A 49 2.69 3.97 5.74
N MET A 50 3.50 4.72 5.00
CA MET A 50 3.33 4.86 3.56
C MET A 50 3.87 3.62 2.86
N VAL A 51 3.03 2.99 2.06
CA VAL A 51 3.38 1.83 1.26
C VAL A 51 3.34 2.23 -0.21
N PHE A 52 4.43 2.00 -0.93
CA PHE A 52 4.47 2.30 -2.35
C PHE A 52 3.86 1.16 -3.17
N VAL A 53 2.91 1.51 -4.04
CA VAL A 53 2.27 0.58 -4.98
C VAL A 53 2.51 1.09 -6.39
N SER A 54 3.25 0.34 -7.20
CA SER A 54 3.55 0.75 -8.57
C SER A 54 2.33 0.60 -9.49
N ASN A 55 2.27 1.43 -10.53
CA ASN A 55 1.26 1.28 -11.58
C ASN A 55 1.35 -0.08 -12.25
N GLU A 56 2.55 -0.62 -12.40
CA GLU A 56 2.76 -1.96 -12.97
C GLU A 56 2.03 -3.04 -12.16
N ARG A 57 2.10 -2.98 -10.83
CA ARG A 57 1.38 -3.91 -9.97
C ARG A 57 -0.13 -3.77 -10.09
N LEU A 58 -0.63 -2.55 -10.14
CA LEU A 58 -2.05 -2.29 -10.32
C LEU A 58 -2.56 -2.78 -11.68
N ASN A 59 -1.80 -2.54 -12.73
CA ASN A 59 -2.15 -3.02 -14.07
C ASN A 59 -2.17 -4.54 -14.15
N ALA A 60 -1.24 -5.21 -13.47
CA ALA A 60 -1.17 -6.67 -13.43
C ALA A 60 -2.41 -7.33 -12.84
N ILE A 61 -3.11 -6.64 -11.94
CA ILE A 61 -4.36 -7.12 -11.33
C ILE A 61 -5.60 -6.37 -11.81
N ASP A 62 -5.44 -5.56 -12.85
CA ASP A 62 -6.53 -4.76 -13.45
C ASP A 62 -7.27 -3.91 -12.40
N ALA A 63 -6.51 -3.27 -11.53
CA ALA A 63 -7.06 -2.47 -10.43
C ALA A 63 -6.73 -0.99 -10.59
N LYS A 64 -7.57 -0.15 -9.96
CA LYS A 64 -7.36 1.28 -9.86
C LYS A 64 -7.11 1.67 -8.41
N MET A 65 -6.26 2.68 -8.21
CA MET A 65 -6.04 3.24 -6.88
C MET A 65 -7.14 4.26 -6.57
N GLU A 66 -7.96 3.93 -5.59
CA GLU A 66 -9.02 4.81 -5.11
C GLU A 66 -9.30 4.54 -3.63
N CYS A 67 -9.75 5.56 -2.91
CA CYS A 67 -10.11 5.42 -1.50
C CYS A 67 -11.26 4.42 -1.35
N GLY A 68 -11.15 3.54 -0.35
CA GLY A 68 -12.12 2.49 -0.12
C GLY A 68 -11.87 1.21 -0.90
N ALA A 69 -10.92 1.21 -1.85
CA ALA A 69 -10.54 -0.01 -2.56
C ALA A 69 -9.93 -1.01 -1.59
N GLU A 70 -10.25 -2.28 -1.77
CA GLU A 70 -9.75 -3.36 -0.92
C GLU A 70 -8.76 -4.22 -1.68
N PHE A 71 -7.67 -4.58 -0.99
CA PHE A 71 -6.62 -5.43 -1.54
C PHE A 71 -6.18 -6.45 -0.53
N ASP A 72 -5.72 -7.59 -1.02
CA ASP A 72 -4.99 -8.55 -0.19
C ASP A 72 -3.50 -8.28 -0.38
N ILE A 73 -2.82 -7.89 0.69
CA ILE A 73 -1.41 -7.48 0.62
C ILE A 73 -0.54 -8.33 1.52
N GLU A 74 0.70 -8.53 1.09
CA GLU A 74 1.73 -9.15 1.91
C GLU A 74 3.00 -8.32 1.82
N PHE A 75 3.71 -8.24 2.94
CA PHE A 75 4.97 -7.51 3.04
C PHE A 75 6.16 -8.44 2.98
N LYS A 76 7.28 -7.94 2.47
CA LYS A 76 8.57 -8.61 2.64
C LYS A 76 8.92 -8.65 4.13
N PRO A 77 9.46 -9.77 4.65
CA PRO A 77 9.74 -9.91 6.08
C PRO A 77 10.54 -8.75 6.65
N GLY A 78 10.04 -8.19 7.76
CA GLY A 78 10.68 -7.09 8.48
C GLY A 78 10.60 -5.72 7.80
N THR A 79 9.79 -5.58 6.76
CA THR A 79 9.66 -4.32 6.03
C THR A 79 8.21 -3.97 5.73
N TYR A 80 7.98 -2.75 5.23
CA TYR A 80 6.70 -2.32 4.65
C TYR A 80 6.77 -2.24 3.12
N HIS A 81 7.72 -2.97 2.51
CA HIS A 81 7.75 -3.12 1.06
C HIS A 81 6.87 -4.30 0.65
N LEU A 82 6.00 -4.10 -0.32
CA LEU A 82 5.09 -5.13 -0.76
C LEU A 82 5.83 -6.32 -1.39
N ALA A 83 5.55 -7.51 -0.88
CA ALA A 83 5.89 -8.75 -1.56
C ALA A 83 4.83 -9.08 -2.61
N SER A 84 3.54 -8.88 -2.26
CA SER A 84 2.43 -9.12 -3.19
C SER A 84 1.25 -8.21 -2.91
N ILE A 85 0.43 -8.00 -3.93
CA ILE A 85 -0.86 -7.32 -3.85
C ILE A 85 -1.83 -7.96 -4.84
N GLU A 86 -3.02 -8.20 -4.35
CA GLU A 86 -4.11 -8.79 -5.15
C GLU A 86 -5.45 -8.06 -4.94
#